data_8b535e72d748038c848e69c7278002a6
#
_entry.id   8b535e72d748038c848e69c7278002a6
#
_cell.length_a   1.000
_cell.length_b   1.000
_cell.length_c   1.000
_cell.angle_alpha   90.00
_cell.angle_beta   90.00
_cell.angle_gamma   90.00
#
_symmetry.space_group_name_H-M   'P 1'
#
loop_
_entity.id
_entity.type
_entity.pdbx_description
1 polymer ?
#
loop_
_entity_poly.entity_id
_entity_poly.type
_entity_poly.pdbx_seq_one_letter_code
_entity_poly.pdbx_strand_id
1 'polypeptide(L)'
;MLIKVGITGGIGSGKSVVSRLLEIMGIPVYISDTEAKRITCTDTVIRRELCALVGQEVFQGGELNRTLLAEYMFGYPEHVKEVNAIIHPRVKDDFRQWTVRFGNNGLVGMESAILIESGFREEVDFLVMVYAPLEVRVERAMKRDCSSRELVLKRMEAQMSDEAKREQADFVIVNDNETPLIPQVLELISLLSKNNHYLCSAKNN
;
A
#
# COMPACT_ATOMS: atom_id res chain seq x y z
N MET A 1 -21.58 5.89 5.82
CA MET A 1 -20.30 5.60 6.53
C MET A 1 -19.16 5.73 5.54
N LEU A 2 -18.01 6.28 5.93
CA LEU A 2 -16.80 6.25 5.10
C LEU A 2 -16.26 4.83 5.04
N ILE A 3 -16.11 4.28 3.84
CA ILE A 3 -15.53 2.95 3.61
C ILE A 3 -14.08 3.13 3.16
N LYS A 4 -13.16 2.47 3.85
CA LYS A 4 -11.73 2.47 3.56
C LYS A 4 -11.37 1.19 2.81
N VAL A 5 -10.90 1.32 1.59
CA VAL A 5 -10.57 0.22 0.68
C VAL A 5 -9.06 0.04 0.61
N GLY A 6 -8.56 -1.10 1.08
CA GLY A 6 -7.18 -1.49 0.88
C GLY A 6 -6.96 -2.02 -0.52
N ILE A 7 -5.91 -1.55 -1.19
CA ILE A 7 -5.50 -2.00 -2.53
C ILE A 7 -4.12 -2.62 -2.41
N THR A 8 -4.06 -3.94 -2.51
CA THR A 8 -2.81 -4.70 -2.42
C THR A 8 -2.54 -5.52 -3.68
N GLY A 9 -1.43 -6.21 -3.71
CA GLY A 9 -1.00 -7.08 -4.81
C GLY A 9 0.51 -7.06 -4.98
N GLY A 10 1.08 -8.07 -5.62
CA GLY A 10 2.52 -8.21 -5.81
C GLY A 10 3.16 -7.08 -6.66
N ILE A 11 4.48 -7.00 -6.62
CA ILE A 11 5.27 -6.12 -7.50
C ILE A 11 4.88 -6.42 -8.95
N GLY A 12 4.63 -5.38 -9.76
CA GLY A 12 4.25 -5.49 -11.16
C GLY A 12 2.79 -5.86 -11.45
N SER A 13 1.93 -6.06 -10.43
CA SER A 13 0.51 -6.41 -10.63
C SER A 13 -0.32 -5.26 -11.23
N GLY A 14 0.13 -4.01 -11.11
CA GLY A 14 -0.58 -2.84 -11.65
C GLY A 14 -1.51 -2.15 -10.64
N LYS A 15 -1.26 -2.27 -9.34
CA LYS A 15 -1.98 -1.53 -8.28
C LYS A 15 -2.13 -0.04 -8.60
N SER A 16 -1.04 0.61 -9.02
CA SER A 16 -1.04 2.04 -9.33
C SER A 16 -1.97 2.42 -10.49
N VAL A 17 -2.22 1.50 -11.43
CA VAL A 17 -3.20 1.71 -12.50
C VAL A 17 -4.62 1.67 -11.93
N VAL A 18 -4.92 0.69 -11.08
CA VAL A 18 -6.21 0.59 -10.39
C VAL A 18 -6.43 1.80 -9.48
N SER A 19 -5.44 2.19 -8.69
CA SER A 19 -5.49 3.38 -7.84
C SER A 19 -5.78 4.64 -8.66
N ARG A 20 -5.13 4.79 -9.81
CA ARG A 20 -5.36 5.93 -10.70
C ARG A 20 -6.77 5.92 -11.31
N LEU A 21 -7.32 4.76 -11.65
CA LEU A 21 -8.71 4.65 -12.12
C LEU A 21 -9.69 5.07 -11.02
N LEU A 22 -9.47 4.64 -9.77
CA LEU A 22 -10.30 5.05 -8.64
C LEU A 22 -10.25 6.57 -8.42
N GLU A 23 -9.07 7.19 -8.50
CA GLU A 23 -8.92 8.65 -8.39
C GLU A 23 -9.67 9.39 -9.50
N ILE A 24 -9.58 8.93 -10.77
CA ILE A 24 -10.33 9.51 -11.89
C ILE A 24 -11.84 9.40 -11.67
N MET A 25 -12.30 8.35 -11.00
CA MET A 25 -13.70 8.14 -10.63
C MET A 25 -14.11 8.88 -9.35
N GLY A 26 -13.25 9.76 -8.82
CA GLY A 26 -13.53 10.60 -7.65
C GLY A 26 -13.31 9.93 -6.31
N ILE A 27 -12.64 8.78 -6.26
CA ILE A 27 -12.29 8.08 -5.02
C ILE A 27 -10.82 8.39 -4.68
N PRO A 28 -10.55 9.19 -3.63
CA PRO A 28 -9.19 9.53 -3.23
C PRO A 28 -8.42 8.29 -2.77
N VAL A 29 -7.14 8.18 -3.14
CA VAL A 29 -6.28 7.07 -2.75
C VAL A 29 -5.02 7.55 -2.03
N TYR A 30 -4.79 7.01 -0.84
CA TYR A 30 -3.58 7.20 -0.06
C TYR A 30 -2.52 6.21 -0.53
N ILE A 31 -1.45 6.71 -1.16
CA ILE A 31 -0.35 5.89 -1.67
C ILE A 31 0.68 5.72 -0.55
N SER A 32 0.60 4.61 0.19
CA SER A 32 1.39 4.39 1.40
C SER A 32 2.90 4.52 1.21
N ASP A 33 3.44 4.03 0.09
CA ASP A 33 4.88 4.11 -0.19
C ASP A 33 5.35 5.56 -0.39
N THR A 34 4.52 6.41 -0.98
CA THR A 34 4.79 7.84 -1.18
C THR A 34 4.71 8.59 0.14
N GLU A 35 3.66 8.34 0.89
CA GLU A 35 3.43 9.01 2.18
C GLU A 35 4.44 8.56 3.24
N ALA A 36 4.81 7.28 3.28
CA ALA A 36 5.88 6.80 4.14
C ALA A 36 7.20 7.54 3.88
N LYS A 37 7.57 7.76 2.61
CA LYS A 37 8.75 8.56 2.26
C LYS A 37 8.65 10.00 2.74
N ARG A 38 7.48 10.63 2.56
CA ARG A 38 7.23 12.00 3.03
C ARG A 38 7.35 12.08 4.55
N ILE A 39 6.64 11.21 5.27
CA ILE A 39 6.60 11.20 6.73
C ILE A 39 7.98 10.91 7.32
N THR A 40 8.72 9.95 6.75
CA THR A 40 10.09 9.63 7.21
C THR A 40 11.00 10.86 7.17
N CYS A 41 10.79 11.76 6.22
CA CYS A 41 11.59 13.01 6.14
C CYS A 41 11.06 14.13 7.02
N THR A 42 9.76 14.15 7.37
CA THR A 42 9.10 15.30 8.02
C THR A 42 8.68 15.08 9.46
N ASP A 43 8.48 13.82 9.87
CA ASP A 43 8.03 13.50 11.24
C ASP A 43 9.21 13.52 12.22
N THR A 44 9.07 14.34 13.25
CA THR A 44 10.13 14.54 14.27
C THR A 44 10.36 13.31 15.15
N VAL A 45 9.32 12.49 15.34
CA VAL A 45 9.42 11.25 16.15
C VAL A 45 10.21 10.22 15.36
N ILE A 46 9.88 9.98 14.08
CA ILE A 46 10.64 9.08 13.21
C ILE A 46 12.10 9.52 13.16
N ARG A 47 12.35 10.81 12.97
CA ARG A 47 13.71 11.33 12.93
C ARG A 47 14.49 11.01 14.21
N ARG A 48 13.91 11.29 15.38
CA ARG A 48 14.53 11.02 16.67
C ARG A 48 14.83 9.51 16.84
N GLU A 49 13.87 8.66 16.51
CA GLU A 49 13.99 7.22 16.71
C GLU A 49 14.94 6.56 15.71
N LEU A 50 14.94 7.00 14.45
CA LEU A 50 15.93 6.52 13.47
C LEU A 50 17.35 6.99 13.82
N CYS A 51 17.54 8.23 14.31
CA CYS A 51 18.85 8.67 14.82
C CYS A 51 19.33 7.86 16.02
N ALA A 52 18.42 7.46 16.91
CA ALA A 52 18.76 6.60 18.05
C ALA A 52 19.11 5.18 17.61
N LEU A 53 18.48 4.65 16.58
CA LEU A 53 18.66 3.29 16.09
C LEU A 53 19.88 3.15 15.18
N VAL A 54 20.06 4.06 14.21
CA VAL A 54 21.06 3.94 13.13
C VAL A 54 22.27 4.84 13.37
N GLY A 55 22.08 5.97 14.07
CA GLY A 55 23.09 7.01 14.29
C GLY A 55 22.67 8.35 13.72
N GLN A 56 23.33 9.42 14.19
CA GLN A 56 22.97 10.80 13.80
C GLN A 56 23.16 11.07 12.30
N GLU A 57 24.04 10.32 11.66
CA GLU A 57 24.37 10.44 10.24
C GLU A 57 23.25 9.99 9.32
N VAL A 58 22.22 9.30 9.84
CA VAL A 58 21.03 8.91 9.07
C VAL A 58 20.23 10.14 8.60
N PHE A 59 20.42 11.30 9.25
CA PHE A 59 19.94 12.59 8.77
C PHE A 59 21.08 13.59 8.68
N GLN A 60 21.37 14.06 7.46
CA GLN A 60 22.39 15.05 7.19
C GLN A 60 21.76 16.32 6.62
N GLY A 61 22.08 17.48 7.18
CA GLY A 61 21.52 18.76 6.71
C GLY A 61 19.99 18.87 6.77
N GLY A 62 19.33 17.99 7.55
CA GLY A 62 17.86 17.92 7.63
C GLY A 62 17.24 16.88 6.69
N GLU A 63 18.01 16.29 5.78
CA GLU A 63 17.56 15.30 4.82
C GLU A 63 17.94 13.87 5.25
N LEU A 64 17.09 12.89 4.90
CA LEU A 64 17.33 11.48 5.16
C LEU A 64 18.46 10.94 4.26
N ASN A 65 19.50 10.39 4.85
CA ASN A 65 20.54 9.63 4.15
C ASN A 65 20.00 8.22 3.81
N ARG A 66 19.33 8.13 2.65
CA ARG A 66 18.69 6.90 2.19
C ARG A 66 19.69 5.76 1.96
N THR A 67 20.91 6.09 1.57
CA THR A 67 21.97 5.11 1.34
C THR A 67 22.35 4.44 2.67
N LEU A 68 22.64 5.23 3.70
CA LEU A 68 22.99 4.72 5.02
C LEU A 68 21.86 3.88 5.63
N LEU A 69 20.60 4.33 5.51
CA LEU A 69 19.45 3.57 5.99
C LEU A 69 19.28 2.25 5.23
N ALA A 70 19.48 2.26 3.91
CA ALA A 70 19.43 1.05 3.08
C ALA A 70 20.57 0.07 3.44
N GLU A 71 21.78 0.57 3.66
CA GLU A 71 22.93 -0.23 4.11
C GLU A 71 22.69 -0.86 5.49
N TYR A 72 22.10 -0.10 6.43
CA TYR A 72 21.73 -0.63 7.75
C TYR A 72 20.74 -1.80 7.64
N MET A 73 19.76 -1.71 6.74
CA MET A 73 18.75 -2.76 6.54
C MET A 73 19.24 -3.92 5.66
N PHE A 74 20.27 -3.69 4.82
CA PHE A 74 20.66 -4.66 3.81
C PHE A 74 21.25 -5.93 4.43
N GLY A 75 20.62 -7.08 4.12
CA GLY A 75 21.07 -8.39 4.62
C GLY A 75 20.66 -8.71 6.06
N TYR A 76 19.96 -7.80 6.76
CA TYR A 76 19.53 -7.98 8.15
C TYR A 76 18.01 -7.83 8.29
N PRO A 77 17.25 -8.95 8.23
CA PRO A 77 15.78 -8.90 8.38
C PRO A 77 15.30 -8.27 9.69
N GLU A 78 16.08 -8.39 10.77
CA GLU A 78 15.76 -7.79 12.07
C GLU A 78 15.82 -6.26 12.01
N HIS A 79 16.83 -5.70 11.35
CA HIS A 79 16.92 -4.25 11.16
C HIS A 79 15.77 -3.69 10.32
N VAL A 80 15.33 -4.46 9.33
CA VAL A 80 14.11 -4.10 8.55
C VAL A 80 12.90 -4.03 9.47
N LYS A 81 12.73 -4.99 10.40
CA LYS A 81 11.63 -4.97 11.37
C LYS A 81 11.72 -3.78 12.32
N GLU A 82 12.91 -3.45 12.83
CA GLU A 82 13.14 -2.32 13.72
C GLU A 82 12.79 -0.99 13.03
N VAL A 83 13.28 -0.76 11.82
CA VAL A 83 12.97 0.43 11.03
C VAL A 83 11.45 0.52 10.73
N ASN A 84 10.83 -0.60 10.35
CA ASN A 84 9.39 -0.66 10.09
C ASN A 84 8.57 -0.43 11.37
N ALA A 85 9.03 -0.88 12.54
CA ALA A 85 8.37 -0.62 13.82
C ALA A 85 8.34 0.87 14.19
N ILE A 86 9.29 1.65 13.68
CA ILE A 86 9.30 3.12 13.84
C ILE A 86 8.36 3.77 12.82
N ILE A 87 8.42 3.36 11.55
CA ILE A 87 7.74 4.06 10.45
C ILE A 87 6.26 3.69 10.36
N HIS A 88 5.89 2.39 10.44
CA HIS A 88 4.52 1.94 10.15
C HIS A 88 3.46 2.54 11.09
N PRO A 89 3.67 2.68 12.42
CA PRO A 89 2.69 3.31 13.28
C PRO A 89 2.40 4.76 12.87
N ARG A 90 3.43 5.51 12.45
CA ARG A 90 3.29 6.90 12.01
C ARG A 90 2.54 7.01 10.69
N VAL A 91 2.76 6.06 9.77
CA VAL A 91 1.99 5.97 8.51
C VAL A 91 0.52 5.64 8.79
N LYS A 92 0.22 4.75 9.75
CA LYS A 92 -1.16 4.47 10.18
C LYS A 92 -1.84 5.71 10.72
N ASP A 93 -1.16 6.46 11.60
CA ASP A 93 -1.70 7.67 12.17
C ASP A 93 -1.93 8.77 11.11
N ASP A 94 -1.00 8.93 10.16
CA ASP A 94 -1.16 9.88 9.05
C ASP A 94 -2.33 9.47 8.14
N PHE A 95 -2.49 8.19 7.83
CA PHE A 95 -3.64 7.70 7.09
C PHE A 95 -4.96 7.99 7.81
N ARG A 96 -5.03 7.72 9.11
CA ARG A 96 -6.24 8.02 9.92
C ARG A 96 -6.57 9.51 9.85
N GLN A 97 -5.57 10.40 10.02
CA GLN A 97 -5.75 11.85 9.92
C GLN A 97 -6.17 12.27 8.50
N TRP A 98 -5.56 11.64 7.48
CA TRP A 98 -5.92 11.90 6.08
C TRP A 98 -7.38 11.56 5.79
N THR A 99 -7.89 10.44 6.33
CA THR A 99 -9.30 10.04 6.13
C THR A 99 -10.31 11.01 6.73
N VAL A 100 -9.95 11.72 7.80
CA VAL A 100 -10.84 12.71 8.44
C VAL A 100 -11.27 13.83 7.48
N ARG A 101 -10.44 14.15 6.49
CA ARG A 101 -10.71 15.19 5.48
C ARG A 101 -11.93 14.88 4.60
N PHE A 102 -12.32 13.61 4.51
CA PHE A 102 -13.41 13.15 3.63
C PHE A 102 -14.73 12.95 4.40
N GLY A 103 -14.76 13.31 5.69
CA GLY A 103 -15.94 13.19 6.52
C GLY A 103 -16.35 11.74 6.79
N ASN A 104 -17.64 11.53 7.04
CA ASN A 104 -18.14 10.24 7.47
C ASN A 104 -18.83 9.42 6.36
N ASN A 105 -18.83 9.90 5.12
CA ASN A 105 -19.52 9.23 4.02
C ASN A 105 -18.62 9.18 2.77
N GLY A 106 -18.73 8.08 2.02
CA GLY A 106 -18.04 7.89 0.75
C GLY A 106 -17.03 6.74 0.77
N LEU A 107 -16.13 6.77 -0.19
CA LEU A 107 -15.07 5.77 -0.39
C LEU A 107 -13.72 6.47 -0.40
N VAL A 108 -12.73 5.86 0.24
CA VAL A 108 -11.32 6.25 0.13
C VAL A 108 -10.48 4.99 -0.03
N GLY A 109 -9.38 5.08 -0.77
CA GLY A 109 -8.46 3.98 -0.98
C GLY A 109 -7.16 4.12 -0.16
N MET A 110 -6.52 2.99 0.15
CA MET A 110 -5.15 2.91 0.64
C MET A 110 -4.39 1.91 -0.21
N GLU A 111 -3.38 2.35 -0.94
CA GLU A 111 -2.54 1.46 -1.74
C GLU A 111 -1.27 1.08 -0.99
N SER A 112 -0.99 -0.23 -0.88
CA SER A 112 0.30 -0.74 -0.42
C SER A 112 0.59 -2.13 -0.98
N ALA A 113 1.81 -2.37 -1.45
CA ALA A 113 2.25 -3.70 -1.89
C ALA A 113 2.38 -4.71 -0.73
N ILE A 114 2.59 -4.21 0.48
CA ILE A 114 2.78 -4.96 1.72
C ILE A 114 1.69 -4.66 2.74
N LEU A 115 0.47 -4.36 2.29
CA LEU A 115 -0.64 -3.91 3.12
C LEU A 115 -0.95 -4.89 4.25
N ILE A 116 -0.92 -6.19 3.95
CA ILE A 116 -1.19 -7.25 4.91
C ILE A 116 0.02 -7.44 5.83
N GLU A 117 1.19 -7.60 5.24
CA GLU A 117 2.45 -7.88 5.95
C GLU A 117 2.84 -6.77 6.93
N SER A 118 2.48 -5.54 6.62
CA SER A 118 2.74 -4.36 7.48
C SER A 118 1.64 -4.10 8.52
N GLY A 119 0.62 -4.97 8.59
CA GLY A 119 -0.50 -4.86 9.52
C GLY A 119 -1.47 -3.71 9.19
N PHE A 120 -1.46 -3.19 7.96
CA PHE A 120 -2.43 -2.17 7.53
C PHE A 120 -3.81 -2.76 7.20
N ARG A 121 -3.96 -4.10 7.20
CA ARG A 121 -5.27 -4.75 7.01
C ARG A 121 -6.32 -4.26 8.01
N GLU A 122 -5.91 -3.94 9.22
CA GLU A 122 -6.77 -3.43 10.29
C GLU A 122 -7.25 -1.99 10.07
N GLU A 123 -6.60 -1.23 9.20
CA GLU A 123 -6.93 0.17 8.90
C GLU A 123 -7.99 0.30 7.80
N VAL A 124 -8.34 -0.81 7.13
CA VAL A 124 -9.26 -0.82 5.98
C VAL A 124 -10.45 -1.74 6.22
N ASP A 125 -11.60 -1.36 5.69
CA ASP A 125 -12.85 -2.09 5.85
C ASP A 125 -13.02 -3.19 4.79
N PHE A 126 -12.39 -3.01 3.62
CA PHE A 126 -12.50 -3.91 2.47
C PHE A 126 -11.14 -4.03 1.77
N LEU A 127 -10.73 -5.25 1.45
CA LEU A 127 -9.43 -5.52 0.84
C LEU A 127 -9.57 -5.98 -0.62
N VAL A 128 -8.95 -5.25 -1.51
CA VAL A 128 -8.88 -5.55 -2.94
C VAL A 128 -7.48 -6.01 -3.30
N MET A 129 -7.37 -7.18 -3.90
CA MET A 129 -6.12 -7.66 -4.48
C MET A 129 -6.09 -7.38 -5.98
N VAL A 130 -5.06 -6.71 -6.47
CA VAL A 130 -4.74 -6.62 -7.89
C VAL A 130 -3.80 -7.76 -8.25
N TYR A 131 -4.30 -8.69 -9.05
CA TYR A 131 -3.57 -9.88 -9.49
C TYR A 131 -3.12 -9.75 -10.95
N ALA A 132 -1.93 -10.24 -11.23
CA ALA A 132 -1.46 -10.53 -12.59
C ALA A 132 -0.55 -11.77 -12.55
N PRO A 133 -0.50 -12.58 -13.63
CA PRO A 133 0.40 -13.72 -13.73
C PRO A 133 1.86 -13.34 -13.48
N LEU A 134 2.64 -14.25 -12.88
CA LEU A 134 4.02 -13.98 -12.47
C LEU A 134 4.87 -13.41 -13.61
N GLU A 135 4.81 -14.03 -14.80
CA GLU A 135 5.62 -13.59 -15.94
C GLU A 135 5.27 -12.16 -16.39
N VAL A 136 3.98 -11.84 -16.44
CA VAL A 136 3.50 -10.48 -16.74
C VAL A 136 4.02 -9.47 -15.71
N ARG A 137 4.02 -9.83 -14.44
CA ARG A 137 4.53 -8.97 -13.36
C ARG A 137 6.04 -8.76 -13.44
N VAL A 138 6.78 -9.85 -13.71
CA VAL A 138 8.24 -9.80 -13.87
C VAL A 138 8.62 -8.89 -15.03
N GLU A 139 8.01 -9.08 -16.19
CA GLU A 139 8.27 -8.26 -17.38
C GLU A 139 8.01 -6.77 -17.09
N ARG A 140 6.86 -6.45 -16.50
CA ARG A 140 6.50 -5.07 -16.14
C ARG A 140 7.49 -4.45 -15.15
N ALA A 141 7.90 -5.23 -14.13
CA ALA A 141 8.85 -4.74 -13.12
C ALA A 141 10.24 -4.54 -13.69
N MET A 142 10.74 -5.47 -14.53
CA MET A 142 12.02 -5.34 -15.23
C MET A 142 12.05 -4.07 -16.09
N LYS A 143 10.99 -3.84 -16.88
CA LYS A 143 10.88 -2.68 -17.77
C LYS A 143 10.81 -1.36 -16.99
N ARG A 144 10.03 -1.31 -15.91
CA ARG A 144 9.86 -0.11 -15.08
C ARG A 144 11.14 0.28 -14.34
N ASP A 145 11.81 -0.71 -13.73
CA ASP A 145 12.92 -0.50 -12.80
C ASP A 145 14.30 -0.62 -13.48
N CYS A 146 14.35 -0.95 -14.77
CA CYS A 146 15.59 -1.27 -15.51
C CYS A 146 16.43 -2.33 -14.78
N SER A 147 15.78 -3.32 -14.17
CA SER A 147 16.38 -4.33 -13.29
C SER A 147 16.45 -5.70 -13.97
N SER A 148 17.40 -6.54 -13.54
CA SER A 148 17.47 -7.93 -14.00
C SER A 148 16.29 -8.75 -13.45
N ARG A 149 15.97 -9.85 -14.15
CA ARG A 149 14.95 -10.81 -13.72
C ARG A 149 15.21 -11.35 -12.32
N GLU A 150 16.45 -11.69 -12.01
CA GLU A 150 16.86 -12.22 -10.71
C GLU A 150 16.57 -11.25 -9.56
N LEU A 151 16.93 -9.98 -9.74
CA LEU A 151 16.66 -8.94 -8.75
C LEU A 151 15.16 -8.70 -8.54
N VAL A 152 14.38 -8.77 -9.62
CA VAL A 152 12.92 -8.64 -9.53
C VAL A 152 12.33 -9.81 -8.77
N LEU A 153 12.70 -11.05 -9.10
CA LEU A 153 12.21 -12.25 -8.42
C LEU A 153 12.57 -12.24 -6.93
N LYS A 154 13.80 -11.92 -6.58
CA LYS A 154 14.23 -11.79 -5.18
C LYS A 154 13.38 -10.77 -4.39
N ARG A 155 12.99 -9.65 -5.01
CA ARG A 155 12.10 -8.67 -4.38
C ARG A 155 10.66 -9.18 -4.24
N MET A 156 10.19 -10.01 -5.18
CA MET A 156 8.86 -10.63 -5.11
C MET A 156 8.81 -11.71 -4.02
N GLU A 157 9.86 -12.51 -3.87
CA GLU A 157 9.98 -13.53 -2.82
C GLU A 157 9.97 -12.94 -1.39
N ALA A 158 10.39 -11.68 -1.24
CA ALA A 158 10.32 -10.97 0.04
C ALA A 158 8.91 -10.50 0.42
N GLN A 159 7.92 -10.66 -0.47
CA GLN A 159 6.51 -10.35 -0.21
C GLN A 159 5.72 -11.62 0.12
N MET A 160 4.57 -11.45 0.76
CA MET A 160 3.58 -12.52 0.90
C MET A 160 3.18 -13.07 -0.48
N SER A 161 2.97 -14.38 -0.59
CA SER A 161 2.58 -15.01 -1.85
C SER A 161 1.23 -14.49 -2.36
N ASP A 162 1.00 -14.61 -3.66
CA ASP A 162 -0.26 -14.18 -4.26
C ASP A 162 -1.44 -15.01 -3.75
N GLU A 163 -1.23 -16.31 -3.49
CA GLU A 163 -2.24 -17.20 -2.93
C GLU A 163 -2.67 -16.73 -1.54
N ALA A 164 -1.71 -16.45 -0.66
CA ALA A 164 -1.98 -15.98 0.69
C ALA A 164 -2.64 -14.58 0.72
N LYS A 165 -2.30 -13.70 -0.23
CA LYS A 165 -2.99 -12.42 -0.39
C LYS A 165 -4.41 -12.60 -0.90
N ARG A 166 -4.63 -13.54 -1.83
CA ARG A 166 -5.92 -13.84 -2.42
C ARG A 166 -6.91 -14.40 -1.40
N GLU A 167 -6.43 -15.27 -0.50
CA GLU A 167 -7.25 -15.82 0.59
C GLU A 167 -7.78 -14.75 1.55
N GLN A 168 -7.06 -13.66 1.71
CA GLN A 168 -7.44 -12.55 2.59
C GLN A 168 -8.21 -11.43 1.87
N ALA A 169 -8.24 -11.44 0.54
CA ALA A 169 -8.88 -10.40 -0.24
C ALA A 169 -10.39 -10.62 -0.33
N ASP A 170 -11.15 -9.55 -0.12
CA ASP A 170 -12.61 -9.53 -0.30
C ASP A 170 -12.99 -9.44 -1.80
N PHE A 171 -12.08 -8.92 -2.64
CA PHE A 171 -12.28 -8.78 -4.07
C PHE A 171 -10.95 -8.90 -4.83
N VAL A 172 -10.97 -9.49 -6.02
CA VAL A 172 -9.78 -9.64 -6.87
C VAL A 172 -10.01 -8.96 -8.21
N ILE A 173 -9.11 -8.03 -8.57
CA ILE A 173 -9.05 -7.40 -9.89
C ILE A 173 -7.93 -8.11 -10.67
N VAL A 174 -8.28 -8.70 -11.81
CA VAL A 174 -7.35 -9.36 -12.72
C VAL A 174 -6.80 -8.35 -13.72
N ASN A 175 -5.46 -8.24 -13.79
CA ASN A 175 -4.74 -7.33 -14.68
C ASN A 175 -3.67 -8.09 -15.48
N ASP A 176 -4.12 -9.02 -16.31
CA ASP A 176 -3.32 -9.97 -17.08
C ASP A 176 -2.97 -9.51 -18.51
N ASN A 177 -3.29 -8.29 -18.92
CA ASN A 177 -3.25 -7.69 -20.25
C ASN A 177 -4.41 -8.10 -21.18
N GLU A 178 -5.27 -9.04 -20.78
CA GLU A 178 -6.40 -9.54 -21.57
C GLU A 178 -7.74 -9.09 -20.99
N THR A 179 -7.88 -9.22 -19.67
CA THR A 179 -9.12 -8.89 -18.96
C THR A 179 -9.27 -7.37 -18.79
N PRO A 180 -10.36 -6.76 -19.27
CA PRO A 180 -10.59 -5.32 -19.14
C PRO A 180 -10.65 -4.88 -17.67
N LEU A 181 -9.88 -3.86 -17.29
CA LEU A 181 -9.83 -3.34 -15.90
C LEU A 181 -11.05 -2.50 -15.53
N ILE A 182 -11.51 -1.64 -16.45
CA ILE A 182 -12.58 -0.66 -16.15
C ILE A 182 -13.87 -1.33 -15.68
N PRO A 183 -14.38 -2.40 -16.34
CA PRO A 183 -15.56 -3.11 -15.85
C PRO A 183 -15.40 -3.66 -14.42
N GLN A 184 -14.23 -4.21 -14.10
CA GLN A 184 -13.94 -4.76 -12.76
C GLN A 184 -13.91 -3.66 -11.68
N VAL A 185 -13.34 -2.49 -12.01
CA VAL A 185 -13.31 -1.34 -11.10
C VAL A 185 -14.72 -0.78 -10.88
N LEU A 186 -15.55 -0.72 -11.93
CA LEU A 186 -16.95 -0.29 -11.82
C LEU A 186 -17.77 -1.28 -10.98
N GLU A 187 -17.55 -2.59 -11.14
CA GLU A 187 -18.19 -3.62 -10.33
C GLU A 187 -17.81 -3.47 -8.84
N LEU A 188 -16.52 -3.27 -8.55
CA LEU A 188 -16.04 -2.98 -7.20
C LEU A 188 -16.75 -1.77 -6.58
N ILE A 189 -16.80 -0.65 -7.30
CA ILE A 189 -17.45 0.57 -6.82
C ILE A 189 -18.95 0.33 -6.58
N SER A 190 -19.63 -0.38 -7.49
CA SER A 190 -21.05 -0.74 -7.32
C SER A 190 -21.29 -1.59 -6.09
N LEU A 191 -20.44 -2.58 -5.84
CA LEU A 191 -20.49 -3.46 -4.65
C LEU A 191 -20.35 -2.64 -3.36
N LEU A 192 -19.35 -1.77 -3.29
CA LEU A 192 -19.07 -0.94 -2.12
C LEU A 192 -20.16 0.11 -1.87
N SER A 193 -20.73 0.68 -2.93
CA SER A 193 -21.82 1.65 -2.84
C SER A 193 -23.11 1.03 -2.32
N LYS A 194 -23.45 -0.20 -2.75
CA LYS A 194 -24.59 -0.95 -2.24
C LYS A 194 -24.42 -1.30 -0.76
N ASN A 195 -23.26 -1.77 -0.37
CA ASN A 195 -22.95 -2.06 1.04
C ASN A 195 -23.08 -0.82 1.93
N ASN A 196 -22.73 0.36 1.43
CA ASN A 196 -22.91 1.61 2.16
C ASN A 196 -24.40 1.94 2.42
N HIS A 197 -25.30 1.60 1.51
CA HIS A 197 -26.76 1.71 1.71
C HIS A 197 -27.29 0.73 2.76
N TYR A 198 -26.84 -0.51 2.78
CA TYR A 198 -27.27 -1.51 3.78
C TYR A 198 -26.78 -1.14 5.19
N LEU A 199 -25.56 -0.63 5.35
CA LEU A 199 -25.01 -0.23 6.64
C LEU A 199 -25.66 1.05 7.21
N CYS A 200 -26.15 1.95 6.33
CA CYS A 200 -26.91 3.13 6.76
C CYS A 200 -28.34 2.77 7.22
N SER A 201 -28.99 1.78 6.61
CA SER A 201 -30.33 1.35 6.99
C SER A 201 -30.38 0.49 8.27
N ALA A 202 -29.32 -0.26 8.57
CA ALA A 202 -29.25 -1.10 9.75
C ALA A 202 -29.00 -0.32 11.07
N LYS A 203 -28.60 0.95 11.02
CA LYS A 203 -28.37 1.80 12.20
C LYS A 203 -29.55 2.70 12.57
N ASN A 204 -30.64 2.66 11.78
CA ASN A 204 -31.86 3.45 12.01
C ASN A 204 -33.06 2.60 12.49
N ASN A 205 -32.80 1.38 12.96
CA ASN A 205 -33.80 0.52 13.62
C ASN A 205 -33.41 0.26 15.08
#